data_3fb45408e157e1e4bbe649ac4dc9087f
#
_entry.id   3fb45408e157e1e4bbe649ac4dc9087f
#
_cell.length_a   1.000
_cell.length_b   1.000
_cell.length_c   1.000
_cell.angle_alpha   90.00
_cell.angle_beta   90.00
_cell.angle_gamma   90.00
#
_symmetry.space_group_name_H-M   'P 1'
#
loop_
_entity.id
_entity.type
_entity.pdbx_description
1 polymer ?
#
loop_
_entity_poly.entity_id
_entity_poly.type
_entity_poly.pdbx_seq_one_letter_code
_entity_poly.pdbx_strand_id
1 'polypeptide(L)'
;MTEPIWNRFLTERDKQVFAAAGYGARAGFGQRPALLVIDVNYNFCGDRREPILESIKRWRNSCGAEAWDGVARIRELIDAAHAQGVPVIYTTGVRRPDNWDSGGWSWKNSRTEETPRVTGTERDGDEIVDEIAPEPHDVVVLKQKPSGFFGTNLLSYLVLLGCDSVIVTGTTTSGCVRATVIDAFSNNFRVTIAEEACFDRSQASHAINLCDMQAKYADVLPVAEVKRHLASLPKGLFVLPRGVPPSGAR
;
A
#
# COMPACT_ATOMS: atom_id res chain seq x y z
N MET A 1 0.42 -25.32 -1.45
CA MET A 1 0.74 -23.90 -1.68
C MET A 1 0.41 -23.60 -3.13
N THR A 2 -0.35 -22.55 -3.40
CA THR A 2 -0.60 -22.08 -4.76
C THR A 2 0.70 -21.57 -5.36
N GLU A 3 0.92 -21.82 -6.64
CA GLU A 3 2.10 -21.37 -7.36
C GLU A 3 2.14 -19.82 -7.37
N PRO A 4 3.30 -19.17 -7.10
CA PRO A 4 3.43 -17.71 -7.13
C PRO A 4 3.00 -17.12 -8.48
N ILE A 5 2.28 -16.00 -8.46
CA ILE A 5 1.70 -15.40 -9.67
C ILE A 5 2.74 -14.96 -10.71
N TRP A 6 3.98 -14.75 -10.29
CA TRP A 6 5.10 -14.36 -11.18
C TRP A 6 5.74 -15.53 -11.91
N ASN A 7 5.49 -16.79 -11.51
CA ASN A 7 6.16 -17.94 -12.13
C ASN A 7 5.91 -18.07 -13.63
N ARG A 8 4.75 -17.61 -14.10
CA ARG A 8 4.40 -17.58 -15.53
C ARG A 8 5.22 -16.59 -16.36
N PHE A 9 5.93 -15.67 -15.72
CA PHE A 9 6.79 -14.67 -16.36
C PHE A 9 8.27 -15.01 -16.28
N LEU A 10 8.67 -15.98 -15.44
CA LEU A 10 10.05 -16.40 -15.26
C LEU A 10 10.41 -17.52 -16.25
N THR A 11 11.60 -17.40 -16.85
CA THR A 11 12.21 -18.51 -17.60
C THR A 11 12.74 -19.58 -16.65
N GLU A 12 12.96 -20.79 -17.17
CA GLU A 12 13.61 -21.86 -16.37
C GLU A 12 15.01 -21.43 -15.90
N ARG A 13 15.73 -20.64 -16.72
CA ARG A 13 17.01 -20.06 -16.32
C ARG A 13 16.87 -19.14 -15.10
N ASP A 14 15.85 -18.28 -15.07
CA ASP A 14 15.65 -17.35 -13.95
C ASP A 14 15.35 -18.11 -12.66
N LYS A 15 14.51 -19.12 -12.73
CA LYS A 15 14.19 -19.99 -11.58
C LYS A 15 15.44 -20.69 -11.04
N GLN A 16 16.27 -21.24 -11.93
CA GLN A 16 17.54 -21.87 -11.56
C GLN A 16 18.52 -20.88 -10.93
N VAL A 17 18.61 -19.65 -11.47
CA VAL A 17 19.48 -18.60 -10.92
C VAL A 17 19.02 -18.21 -9.51
N PHE A 18 17.73 -17.99 -9.28
CA PHE A 18 17.23 -17.65 -7.96
C PHE A 18 17.49 -18.77 -6.93
N ALA A 19 17.23 -20.01 -7.33
CA ALA A 19 17.49 -21.16 -6.46
C ALA A 19 18.99 -21.33 -6.13
N ALA A 20 19.87 -21.21 -7.12
CA ALA A 20 21.30 -21.37 -6.94
C ALA A 20 21.95 -20.22 -6.15
N ALA A 21 21.43 -19.00 -6.28
CA ALA A 21 21.93 -17.83 -5.59
C ALA A 21 21.32 -17.64 -4.19
N GLY A 22 20.34 -18.47 -3.81
CA GLY A 22 19.71 -18.44 -2.46
C GLY A 22 18.78 -17.23 -2.25
N TYR A 23 18.24 -16.65 -3.31
CA TYR A 23 17.26 -15.55 -3.21
C TYR A 23 15.90 -16.05 -2.70
N GLY A 24 15.15 -15.14 -2.05
CA GLY A 24 13.78 -15.39 -1.62
C GLY A 24 13.63 -16.15 -0.30
N ALA A 25 14.70 -16.25 0.48
CA ALA A 25 14.61 -16.75 1.85
C ALA A 25 13.67 -15.86 2.69
N ARG A 26 12.80 -16.48 3.50
CA ARG A 26 11.87 -15.74 4.35
C ARG A 26 12.61 -15.05 5.49
N ALA A 27 12.33 -13.73 5.66
CA ALA A 27 12.78 -12.96 6.81
C ALA A 27 11.89 -13.19 8.04
N GLY A 28 10.65 -13.62 7.81
CA GLY A 28 9.62 -13.79 8.84
C GLY A 28 9.02 -12.48 9.33
N PHE A 29 7.89 -12.61 10.00
CA PHE A 29 7.22 -11.47 10.64
C PHE A 29 8.06 -10.87 11.76
N GLY A 30 7.90 -9.57 12.00
CA GLY A 30 8.39 -8.93 13.22
C GLY A 30 7.45 -9.19 14.40
N GLN A 31 7.78 -8.59 15.54
CA GLN A 31 7.00 -8.71 16.78
C GLN A 31 6.03 -7.53 16.97
N ARG A 32 6.34 -6.39 16.37
CA ARG A 32 5.60 -5.13 16.51
C ARG A 32 5.30 -4.50 15.14
N PRO A 33 4.40 -5.12 14.35
CA PRO A 33 4.09 -4.65 13.00
C PRO A 33 3.21 -3.40 13.02
N ALA A 34 3.32 -2.58 11.95
CA ALA A 34 2.27 -1.65 11.54
C ALA A 34 1.67 -2.09 10.20
N LEU A 35 0.37 -1.94 10.02
CA LEU A 35 -0.29 -2.14 8.73
C LEU A 35 -0.23 -0.84 7.93
N LEU A 36 0.41 -0.87 6.76
CA LEU A 36 0.49 0.26 5.83
C LEU A 36 -0.50 0.06 4.68
N VAL A 37 -1.38 1.04 4.49
CA VAL A 37 -2.36 1.09 3.39
C VAL A 37 -1.94 2.20 2.43
N ILE A 38 -1.29 1.81 1.33
CA ILE A 38 -0.62 2.74 0.41
C ILE A 38 -1.57 3.19 -0.69
N ASP A 39 -1.91 4.49 -0.71
CA ASP A 39 -2.60 5.21 -1.78
C ASP A 39 -3.92 4.58 -2.26
N VAL A 40 -4.66 3.94 -1.39
CA VAL A 40 -5.97 3.34 -1.72
C VAL A 40 -7.03 4.44 -1.68
N ASN A 41 -7.01 5.28 -2.69
CA ASN A 41 -7.85 6.44 -2.86
C ASN A 41 -8.60 6.40 -4.20
N TYR A 42 -9.53 7.33 -4.42
CA TYR A 42 -10.35 7.36 -5.64
C TYR A 42 -9.53 7.53 -6.92
N ASN A 43 -8.38 8.21 -6.89
CA ASN A 43 -7.49 8.30 -8.05
C ASN A 43 -7.05 6.93 -8.58
N PHE A 44 -6.79 5.98 -7.67
CA PHE A 44 -6.28 4.66 -8.02
C PHE A 44 -7.33 3.55 -8.02
N CYS A 45 -8.45 3.74 -7.35
CA CYS A 45 -9.53 2.75 -7.31
C CYS A 45 -10.66 3.06 -8.31
N GLY A 46 -10.84 4.34 -8.64
CA GLY A 46 -12.09 4.81 -9.24
C GLY A 46 -13.19 4.88 -8.18
N ASP A 47 -14.39 5.23 -8.60
CA ASP A 47 -15.57 5.41 -7.73
C ASP A 47 -16.48 4.18 -7.69
N ARG A 48 -16.14 3.13 -8.44
CA ARG A 48 -16.88 1.87 -8.50
C ARG A 48 -16.08 0.77 -9.18
N ARG A 49 -16.48 -0.47 -8.93
CA ARG A 49 -15.90 -1.65 -9.59
C ARG A 49 -16.35 -1.73 -11.05
N GLU A 50 -15.42 -1.52 -11.97
CA GLU A 50 -15.64 -1.60 -13.42
C GLU A 50 -14.34 -1.99 -14.15
N PRO A 51 -14.42 -2.41 -15.44
CA PRO A 51 -13.22 -2.71 -16.22
C PRO A 51 -12.28 -1.51 -16.29
N ILE A 52 -10.98 -1.77 -16.22
CA ILE A 52 -9.95 -0.71 -16.17
C ILE A 52 -10.04 0.27 -17.35
N LEU A 53 -10.32 -0.21 -18.58
CA LEU A 53 -10.43 0.65 -19.75
C LEU A 53 -11.64 1.61 -19.72
N GLU A 54 -12.65 1.30 -18.91
CA GLU A 54 -13.75 2.22 -18.63
C GLU A 54 -13.40 3.17 -17.48
N SER A 55 -12.82 2.64 -16.41
CA SER A 55 -12.47 3.43 -15.23
C SER A 55 -11.46 4.54 -15.54
N ILE A 56 -10.43 4.26 -16.35
CA ILE A 56 -9.41 5.25 -16.73
C ILE A 56 -9.93 6.41 -17.60
N LYS A 57 -11.13 6.30 -18.15
CA LYS A 57 -11.77 7.42 -18.87
C LYS A 57 -12.13 8.55 -17.90
N ARG A 58 -12.43 8.21 -16.64
CA ARG A 58 -12.76 9.16 -15.56
C ARG A 58 -11.60 9.32 -14.57
N TRP A 59 -11.05 8.20 -14.12
CA TRP A 59 -9.97 8.13 -13.13
C TRP A 59 -8.70 7.59 -13.78
N ARG A 60 -7.88 8.47 -14.35
CA ARG A 60 -6.75 8.09 -15.23
C ARG A 60 -5.73 7.16 -14.61
N ASN A 61 -5.59 7.19 -13.29
CA ASN A 61 -4.67 6.35 -12.55
C ASN A 61 -5.33 5.07 -12.03
N SER A 62 -6.62 4.87 -12.29
CA SER A 62 -7.38 3.75 -11.76
C SER A 62 -6.78 2.41 -12.19
N CYS A 63 -6.84 1.46 -11.27
CA CYS A 63 -6.52 0.06 -11.49
C CYS A 63 -7.78 -0.78 -11.84
N GLY A 64 -8.97 -0.15 -11.94
CA GLY A 64 -10.19 -0.82 -12.35
C GLY A 64 -10.70 -1.84 -11.33
N ALA A 65 -11.24 -2.95 -11.82
CA ALA A 65 -11.84 -3.97 -10.98
C ALA A 65 -10.86 -4.59 -9.97
N GLU A 66 -9.60 -4.73 -10.34
CA GLU A 66 -8.53 -5.27 -9.50
C GLU A 66 -8.31 -4.44 -8.23
N ALA A 67 -8.53 -3.12 -8.30
CA ALA A 67 -8.48 -2.26 -7.13
C ALA A 67 -9.53 -2.65 -6.09
N TRP A 68 -10.76 -2.91 -6.52
CA TRP A 68 -11.87 -3.26 -5.63
C TRP A 68 -11.74 -4.65 -5.04
N ASP A 69 -11.13 -5.58 -5.77
CA ASP A 69 -10.75 -6.89 -5.22
C ASP A 69 -9.69 -6.73 -4.11
N GLY A 70 -8.69 -5.85 -4.33
CA GLY A 70 -7.69 -5.48 -3.34
C GLY A 70 -8.29 -4.76 -2.13
N VAL A 71 -9.20 -3.79 -2.33
CA VAL A 71 -9.90 -3.06 -1.25
C VAL A 71 -10.61 -4.01 -0.29
N ALA A 72 -11.31 -5.04 -0.82
CA ALA A 72 -11.96 -6.04 0.01
C ALA A 72 -10.96 -6.79 0.90
N ARG A 73 -9.78 -7.13 0.38
CA ARG A 73 -8.72 -7.80 1.14
C ARG A 73 -8.05 -6.88 2.16
N ILE A 74 -7.88 -5.61 1.81
CA ILE A 74 -7.37 -4.58 2.73
C ILE A 74 -8.33 -4.40 3.90
N ARG A 75 -9.65 -4.35 3.67
CA ARG A 75 -10.64 -4.27 4.74
C ARG A 75 -10.49 -5.42 5.74
N GLU A 76 -10.34 -6.65 5.25
CA GLU A 76 -10.11 -7.81 6.12
C GLU A 76 -8.86 -7.68 7.01
N LEU A 77 -7.78 -7.08 6.47
CA LEU A 77 -6.54 -6.85 7.22
C LEU A 77 -6.67 -5.71 8.23
N ILE A 78 -7.38 -4.64 7.88
CA ILE A 78 -7.69 -3.53 8.79
C ILE A 78 -8.50 -4.04 9.98
N ASP A 79 -9.56 -4.81 9.74
CA ASP A 79 -10.38 -5.40 10.81
C ASP A 79 -9.54 -6.30 11.74
N ALA A 80 -8.63 -7.09 11.17
CA ALA A 80 -7.74 -7.93 11.96
C ALA A 80 -6.70 -7.12 12.76
N ALA A 81 -6.19 -6.03 12.20
CA ALA A 81 -5.25 -5.12 12.87
C ALA A 81 -5.95 -4.38 14.04
N HIS A 82 -7.12 -3.79 13.78
CA HIS A 82 -7.91 -3.10 14.80
C HIS A 82 -8.31 -4.04 15.95
N ALA A 83 -8.72 -5.29 15.64
CA ALA A 83 -9.08 -6.26 16.67
C ALA A 83 -7.93 -6.59 17.64
N GLN A 84 -6.68 -6.38 17.23
CA GLN A 84 -5.49 -6.61 18.06
C GLN A 84 -4.83 -5.32 18.54
N GLY A 85 -5.34 -4.15 18.15
CA GLY A 85 -4.75 -2.85 18.47
C GLY A 85 -3.41 -2.63 17.77
N VAL A 86 -3.24 -3.18 16.57
CA VAL A 86 -2.09 -2.94 15.70
C VAL A 86 -2.33 -1.61 14.95
N PRO A 87 -1.33 -0.71 14.89
CA PRO A 87 -1.50 0.56 14.20
C PRO A 87 -1.75 0.38 12.71
N VAL A 88 -2.76 1.09 12.19
CA VAL A 88 -3.05 1.21 10.77
C VAL A 88 -2.63 2.60 10.31
N ILE A 89 -1.79 2.65 9.29
CA ILE A 89 -1.24 3.90 8.74
C ILE A 89 -1.54 3.95 7.25
N TYR A 90 -2.30 4.94 6.85
CA TYR A 90 -2.64 5.19 5.47
C TYR A 90 -1.67 6.20 4.85
N THR A 91 -1.45 6.08 3.54
CA THR A 91 -0.86 7.17 2.77
C THR A 91 -1.84 7.65 1.70
N THR A 92 -1.81 8.94 1.43
CA THR A 92 -2.53 9.53 0.29
C THR A 92 -1.81 10.76 -0.22
N GLY A 93 -2.24 11.25 -1.39
CA GLY A 93 -1.64 12.39 -2.05
C GLY A 93 -1.95 13.72 -1.35
N VAL A 94 -1.06 14.67 -1.51
CA VAL A 94 -1.29 16.09 -1.25
C VAL A 94 -0.60 16.91 -2.33
N ARG A 95 -1.25 17.95 -2.82
CA ARG A 95 -0.72 18.82 -3.88
C ARG A 95 -1.07 20.28 -3.60
N ARG A 96 -0.17 21.14 -4.03
CA ARG A 96 -0.48 22.56 -4.12
C ARG A 96 -1.51 22.82 -5.24
N PRO A 97 -2.39 23.81 -5.08
CA PRO A 97 -3.36 24.15 -6.12
C PRO A 97 -2.74 24.55 -7.47
N ASP A 98 -1.49 25.06 -7.43
CA ASP A 98 -0.74 25.49 -8.61
C ASP A 98 0.12 24.36 -9.24
N ASN A 99 0.09 23.15 -8.69
CA ASN A 99 0.87 21.97 -9.10
C ASN A 99 2.40 22.20 -9.13
N TRP A 100 2.92 23.29 -8.59
CA TRP A 100 4.37 23.59 -8.59
C TRP A 100 5.21 22.47 -7.93
N ASP A 101 4.66 21.79 -6.93
CA ASP A 101 5.32 20.73 -6.19
C ASP A 101 5.24 19.33 -6.85
N SER A 102 4.63 19.23 -8.03
CA SER A 102 4.59 17.98 -8.81
C SER A 102 5.99 17.49 -9.18
N GLY A 103 6.93 18.40 -9.46
CA GLY A 103 8.35 18.07 -9.69
C GLY A 103 8.52 17.02 -10.79
N GLY A 104 9.18 15.89 -10.48
CA GLY A 104 9.46 14.84 -11.47
C GLY A 104 8.24 14.25 -12.18
N TRP A 105 7.06 14.35 -11.58
CA TRP A 105 5.82 13.88 -12.21
C TRP A 105 5.48 14.70 -13.47
N SER A 106 5.70 16.03 -13.45
CA SER A 106 5.42 16.90 -14.60
C SER A 106 6.32 16.63 -15.81
N TRP A 107 7.52 16.04 -15.60
CA TRP A 107 8.42 15.69 -16.71
C TRP A 107 8.15 14.31 -17.27
N LYS A 108 7.78 13.37 -16.40
CA LYS A 108 7.63 11.96 -16.77
C LYS A 108 6.24 11.61 -17.25
N ASN A 109 5.25 12.31 -16.75
CA ASN A 109 3.85 12.07 -17.06
C ASN A 109 3.20 13.34 -17.57
N SER A 110 2.97 13.43 -18.88
CA SER A 110 2.34 14.58 -19.55
C SER A 110 0.91 14.89 -19.06
N ARG A 111 0.32 14.00 -18.27
CA ARG A 111 -1.04 14.13 -17.73
C ARG A 111 -1.09 14.60 -16.29
N THR A 112 0.06 14.97 -15.70
CA THR A 112 0.14 15.45 -14.30
C THR A 112 -0.61 16.76 -14.09
N GLU A 113 -0.73 17.57 -15.14
CA GLU A 113 -1.48 18.85 -15.11
C GLU A 113 -2.99 18.65 -15.15
N GLU A 114 -3.44 17.48 -15.54
CA GLU A 114 -4.86 17.18 -15.56
C GLU A 114 -5.34 17.01 -14.12
N THR A 115 -6.16 17.96 -13.67
CA THR A 115 -6.71 17.95 -12.33
C THR A 115 -7.43 16.65 -12.04
N PRO A 116 -7.27 16.08 -10.85
CA PRO A 116 -7.95 14.83 -10.46
C PRO A 116 -9.47 14.98 -10.30
N ARG A 117 -10.02 16.17 -10.50
CA ARG A 117 -11.46 16.38 -10.48
C ARG A 117 -12.10 15.72 -11.68
N VAL A 118 -12.68 14.58 -11.42
CA VAL A 118 -13.51 13.87 -12.38
C VAL A 118 -14.78 14.68 -12.59
N THR A 119 -15.02 15.09 -13.85
CA THR A 119 -16.30 15.73 -14.20
C THR A 119 -17.47 14.83 -13.83
N GLY A 120 -18.38 15.33 -12.98
CA GLY A 120 -19.57 14.61 -12.55
C GLY A 120 -19.51 13.93 -11.17
N THR A 121 -18.42 14.10 -10.42
CA THR A 121 -18.35 13.73 -9.01
C THR A 121 -17.76 14.88 -8.19
N GLU A 122 -18.26 15.05 -6.97
CA GLU A 122 -17.71 16.01 -6.01
C GLU A 122 -16.51 15.44 -5.22
N ARG A 123 -16.14 14.16 -5.48
CA ARG A 123 -15.07 13.46 -4.77
C ARG A 123 -13.70 14.00 -5.17
N ASP A 124 -12.87 14.25 -4.17
CA ASP A 124 -11.45 14.47 -4.37
C ASP A 124 -10.77 13.10 -4.66
N GLY A 125 -9.93 13.05 -5.68
CA GLY A 125 -9.21 11.84 -6.04
C GLY A 125 -8.24 11.35 -4.96
N ASP A 126 -7.76 12.23 -4.11
CA ASP A 126 -6.85 11.89 -3.02
C ASP A 126 -7.60 11.47 -1.72
N GLU A 127 -8.95 11.49 -1.70
CA GLU A 127 -9.72 10.90 -0.63
C GLU A 127 -9.56 9.36 -0.62
N ILE A 128 -9.35 8.80 0.57
CA ILE A 128 -9.34 7.34 0.79
C ILE A 128 -10.76 6.82 0.52
N VAL A 129 -10.87 5.66 -0.14
CA VAL A 129 -12.19 5.10 -0.48
C VAL A 129 -12.99 4.75 0.78
N ASP A 130 -14.30 4.99 0.74
CA ASP A 130 -15.21 4.88 1.90
C ASP A 130 -15.18 3.49 2.54
N GLU A 131 -14.97 2.42 1.75
CA GLU A 131 -14.96 1.04 2.21
C GLU A 131 -13.86 0.74 3.22
N ILE A 132 -12.82 1.56 3.23
CA ILE A 132 -11.69 1.45 4.16
C ILE A 132 -11.36 2.79 4.82
N ALA A 133 -12.36 3.65 5.00
CA ALA A 133 -12.16 4.95 5.61
C ALA A 133 -11.42 4.84 6.96
N PRO A 134 -10.43 5.70 7.24
CA PRO A 134 -9.67 5.67 8.48
C PRO A 134 -10.56 5.90 9.70
N GLU A 135 -10.29 5.17 10.77
CA GLU A 135 -10.90 5.41 12.07
C GLU A 135 -10.13 6.52 12.85
N PRO A 136 -10.74 7.14 13.88
CA PRO A 136 -10.12 8.26 14.61
C PRO A 136 -8.73 7.97 15.21
N HIS A 137 -8.41 6.72 15.47
CA HIS A 137 -7.11 6.30 16.01
C HIS A 137 -6.10 5.88 14.93
N ASP A 138 -6.49 5.85 13.66
CA ASP A 138 -5.60 5.58 12.55
C ASP A 138 -4.78 6.81 12.18
N VAL A 139 -3.65 6.57 11.52
CA VAL A 139 -2.76 7.64 11.09
C VAL A 139 -2.86 7.82 9.58
N VAL A 140 -3.06 9.05 9.12
CA VAL A 140 -3.01 9.40 7.69
C VAL A 140 -1.75 10.21 7.41
N VAL A 141 -0.92 9.71 6.51
CA VAL A 141 0.32 10.35 6.06
C VAL A 141 0.12 10.95 4.68
N LEU A 142 0.22 12.26 4.58
CA LEU A 142 0.17 12.96 3.30
C LEU A 142 1.54 12.95 2.63
N LYS A 143 1.60 12.57 1.35
CA LYS A 143 2.84 12.47 0.59
C LYS A 143 2.74 13.06 -0.83
N GLN A 144 3.87 13.50 -1.35
CA GLN A 144 4.02 14.06 -2.70
C GLN A 144 4.85 13.17 -3.63
N LYS A 145 5.53 12.16 -3.07
CA LYS A 145 6.46 11.30 -3.81
C LYS A 145 6.04 9.82 -3.68
N PRO A 146 6.57 8.91 -4.49
CA PRO A 146 6.13 7.51 -4.49
C PRO A 146 6.23 6.84 -3.12
N SER A 147 7.38 6.92 -2.46
CA SER A 147 7.56 6.30 -1.16
C SER A 147 6.78 7.00 -0.05
N GLY A 148 6.17 6.22 0.82
CA GLY A 148 5.56 6.69 2.06
C GLY A 148 6.56 7.29 3.05
N PHE A 149 7.86 6.99 2.88
CA PHE A 149 8.92 7.51 3.77
C PHE A 149 9.51 8.84 3.29
N PHE A 150 9.56 9.05 1.98
CA PHE A 150 10.28 10.21 1.43
C PHE A 150 9.56 11.53 1.69
N GLY A 151 10.16 12.37 2.51
CA GLY A 151 9.63 13.71 2.84
C GLY A 151 8.36 13.69 3.70
N THR A 152 8.14 12.62 4.46
CA THR A 152 6.97 12.45 5.34
C THR A 152 7.39 12.15 6.77
N ASN A 153 6.42 12.11 7.68
CA ASN A 153 6.62 11.71 9.07
C ASN A 153 6.46 10.20 9.31
N LEU A 154 6.31 9.36 8.28
CA LEU A 154 6.04 7.93 8.46
C LEU A 154 7.10 7.24 9.34
N LEU A 155 8.39 7.46 9.05
CA LEU A 155 9.47 6.87 9.84
C LEU A 155 9.39 7.30 11.33
N SER A 156 9.14 8.59 11.57
CA SER A 156 8.99 9.12 12.93
C SER A 156 7.83 8.46 13.68
N TYR A 157 6.70 8.23 13.01
CA TYR A 157 5.55 7.55 13.62
C TYR A 157 5.84 6.08 13.92
N LEU A 158 6.49 5.35 13.00
CA LEU A 158 6.89 3.97 13.24
C LEU A 158 7.85 3.83 14.42
N VAL A 159 8.82 4.75 14.53
CA VAL A 159 9.75 4.80 15.68
C VAL A 159 9.01 5.13 16.98
N LEU A 160 8.11 6.11 16.96
CA LEU A 160 7.32 6.50 18.14
C LEU A 160 6.43 5.34 18.64
N LEU A 161 5.86 4.57 17.73
CA LEU A 161 5.07 3.39 18.03
C LEU A 161 5.92 2.18 18.43
N GLY A 162 7.24 2.25 18.27
CA GLY A 162 8.17 1.15 18.54
C GLY A 162 7.97 -0.02 17.59
N CYS A 163 7.59 0.24 16.33
CA CYS A 163 7.46 -0.79 15.33
C CYS A 163 8.82 -1.36 14.91
N ASP A 164 8.88 -2.66 14.66
CA ASP A 164 10.06 -3.38 14.13
C ASP A 164 9.81 -3.93 12.72
N SER A 165 8.59 -3.84 12.26
CA SER A 165 8.15 -4.42 10.99
C SER A 165 6.94 -3.67 10.42
N VAL A 166 6.74 -3.86 9.12
CA VAL A 166 5.59 -3.30 8.40
C VAL A 166 4.92 -4.38 7.53
N ILE A 167 3.60 -4.36 7.50
CA ILE A 167 2.77 -5.14 6.58
C ILE A 167 2.26 -4.16 5.53
N VAL A 168 2.66 -4.34 4.27
CA VAL A 168 2.38 -3.40 3.19
C VAL A 168 1.24 -3.91 2.32
N THR A 169 0.29 -3.03 2.04
CA THR A 169 -0.86 -3.22 1.17
C THR A 169 -1.04 -2.01 0.25
N GLY A 170 -1.93 -2.10 -0.72
CA GLY A 170 -2.37 -0.97 -1.54
C GLY A 170 -1.75 -0.91 -2.93
N THR A 171 -1.49 0.31 -3.42
CA THR A 171 -1.21 0.54 -4.84
C THR A 171 -0.13 1.61 -5.08
N THR A 172 0.53 1.65 -6.24
CA THR A 172 0.59 0.55 -7.20
C THR A 172 1.78 -0.32 -6.87
N THR A 173 1.66 -1.62 -7.06
CA THR A 173 2.69 -2.59 -6.68
C THR A 173 4.06 -2.23 -7.25
N SER A 174 4.11 -1.79 -8.52
CA SER A 174 5.34 -1.36 -9.20
C SER A 174 5.80 0.06 -8.86
N GLY A 175 4.98 0.83 -8.18
CA GLY A 175 5.21 2.24 -7.87
C GLY A 175 5.35 2.51 -6.38
N CYS A 176 4.30 3.08 -5.78
CA CYS A 176 4.34 3.56 -4.40
C CYS A 176 4.53 2.42 -3.38
N VAL A 177 3.95 1.24 -3.63
CA VAL A 177 4.19 0.03 -2.81
C VAL A 177 5.66 -0.34 -2.86
N ARG A 178 6.23 -0.56 -4.07
CA ARG A 178 7.65 -0.89 -4.21
C ARG A 178 8.59 0.13 -3.58
N ALA A 179 8.34 1.41 -3.83
CA ALA A 179 9.17 2.49 -3.27
C ALA A 179 9.15 2.48 -1.73
N THR A 180 7.96 2.29 -1.14
CA THR A 180 7.78 2.21 0.31
C THR A 180 8.46 0.96 0.90
N VAL A 181 8.35 -0.20 0.23
CA VAL A 181 9.02 -1.46 0.63
C VAL A 181 10.53 -1.30 0.67
N ILE A 182 11.12 -0.72 -0.37
CA ILE A 182 12.58 -0.51 -0.46
C ILE A 182 13.05 0.42 0.66
N ASP A 183 12.33 1.51 0.92
CA ASP A 183 12.70 2.44 1.98
C ASP A 183 12.48 1.83 3.37
N ALA A 184 11.41 1.05 3.59
CA ALA A 184 11.21 0.31 4.82
C ALA A 184 12.39 -0.65 5.10
N PHE A 185 12.76 -1.46 4.10
CA PHE A 185 13.90 -2.36 4.17
C PHE A 185 15.21 -1.60 4.46
N SER A 186 15.42 -0.47 3.78
CA SER A 186 16.62 0.37 3.95
C SER A 186 16.69 1.01 5.35
N ASN A 187 15.54 1.17 6.01
CA ASN A 187 15.45 1.61 7.42
C ASN A 187 15.44 0.45 8.42
N ASN A 188 15.79 -0.77 8.00
CA ASN A 188 15.90 -1.98 8.80
C ASN A 188 14.58 -2.52 9.38
N PHE A 189 13.44 -2.18 8.80
CA PHE A 189 12.19 -2.86 9.11
C PHE A 189 12.12 -4.23 8.42
N ARG A 190 11.56 -5.23 9.09
CA ARG A 190 11.10 -6.43 8.41
C ARG A 190 9.86 -6.06 7.59
N VAL A 191 9.80 -6.52 6.35
CA VAL A 191 8.71 -6.15 5.44
C VAL A 191 7.95 -7.38 5.01
N THR A 192 6.64 -7.35 5.21
CA THR A 192 5.70 -8.32 4.65
C THR A 192 4.80 -7.61 3.66
N ILE A 193 4.57 -8.20 2.50
CA ILE A 193 3.60 -7.72 1.50
C ILE A 193 2.43 -8.70 1.51
N ALA A 194 1.21 -8.21 1.72
CA ALA A 194 0.01 -9.00 1.59
C ALA A 194 -0.40 -9.07 0.11
N GLU A 195 -0.16 -10.22 -0.54
CA GLU A 195 -0.20 -10.37 -2.00
C GLU A 195 -1.53 -9.88 -2.59
N GLU A 196 -2.65 -10.45 -2.16
CA GLU A 196 -3.98 -10.14 -2.72
C GLU A 196 -4.53 -8.78 -2.26
N ALA A 197 -3.85 -8.14 -1.31
CA ALA A 197 -4.15 -6.78 -0.85
C ALA A 197 -3.29 -5.71 -1.56
N CYS A 198 -2.49 -6.09 -2.56
CA CYS A 198 -1.76 -5.19 -3.42
C CYS A 198 -2.28 -5.29 -4.86
N PHE A 199 -2.31 -4.16 -5.57
CA PHE A 199 -2.82 -4.13 -6.95
C PHE A 199 -2.07 -3.11 -7.82
N ASP A 200 -2.21 -3.30 -9.14
CA ASP A 200 -1.57 -2.46 -10.16
C ASP A 200 -2.40 -2.46 -11.45
N ARG A 201 -2.15 -1.51 -12.32
CA ARG A 201 -2.78 -1.40 -13.65
C ARG A 201 -2.33 -2.49 -14.61
N SER A 202 -1.08 -2.92 -14.51
CA SER A 202 -0.49 -3.94 -15.38
C SER A 202 -0.24 -5.22 -14.60
N GLN A 203 -0.84 -6.33 -15.02
CA GLN A 203 -0.69 -7.63 -14.38
C GLN A 203 0.75 -8.15 -14.46
N ALA A 204 1.45 -7.91 -15.58
CA ALA A 204 2.86 -8.27 -15.71
C ALA A 204 3.73 -7.44 -14.74
N SER A 205 3.51 -6.13 -14.70
CA SER A 205 4.23 -5.23 -13.79
C SER A 205 3.99 -5.61 -12.32
N HIS A 206 2.74 -5.90 -11.95
CA HIS A 206 2.36 -6.37 -10.63
C HIS A 206 3.14 -7.63 -10.25
N ALA A 207 3.06 -8.68 -11.05
CA ALA A 207 3.68 -9.96 -10.77
C ALA A 207 5.21 -9.88 -10.68
N ILE A 208 5.86 -9.20 -11.62
CA ILE A 208 7.34 -9.09 -11.63
C ILE A 208 7.84 -8.25 -10.46
N ASN A 209 7.13 -7.19 -10.08
CA ASN A 209 7.53 -6.40 -8.90
C ASN A 209 7.35 -7.16 -7.59
N LEU A 210 6.31 -7.98 -7.45
CA LEU A 210 6.19 -8.89 -6.30
C LEU A 210 7.35 -9.90 -6.28
N CYS A 211 7.72 -10.47 -7.43
CA CYS A 211 8.87 -11.37 -7.56
C CYS A 211 10.18 -10.70 -7.09
N ASP A 212 10.45 -9.49 -7.57
CA ASP A 212 11.65 -8.73 -7.20
C ASP A 212 11.70 -8.42 -5.71
N MET A 213 10.57 -8.02 -5.13
CA MET A 213 10.48 -7.72 -3.71
C MET A 213 10.61 -8.97 -2.85
N GLN A 214 9.98 -10.09 -3.24
CA GLN A 214 10.14 -11.40 -2.60
C GLN A 214 11.58 -11.87 -2.63
N ALA A 215 12.28 -11.65 -3.72
CA ALA A 215 13.66 -12.11 -3.86
C ALA A 215 14.63 -11.35 -2.93
N LYS A 216 14.35 -10.07 -2.58
CA LYS A 216 15.39 -9.18 -2.04
C LYS A 216 15.01 -8.40 -0.77
N TYR A 217 13.74 -8.02 -0.60
CA TYR A 217 13.38 -6.96 0.35
C TYR A 217 12.26 -7.33 1.31
N ALA A 218 11.39 -8.26 0.95
CA ALA A 218 10.17 -8.54 1.69
C ALA A 218 9.74 -9.99 1.57
N ASP A 219 8.89 -10.44 2.48
CA ASP A 219 8.13 -11.67 2.34
C ASP A 219 6.78 -11.37 1.70
N VAL A 220 6.54 -11.89 0.49
CA VAL A 220 5.24 -11.79 -0.18
C VAL A 220 4.37 -12.98 0.26
N LEU A 221 3.31 -12.70 0.99
CA LEU A 221 2.50 -13.70 1.66
C LEU A 221 1.01 -13.57 1.36
N PRO A 222 0.26 -14.69 1.32
CA PRO A 222 -1.18 -14.63 1.19
C PRO A 222 -1.83 -13.86 2.35
N VAL A 223 -2.89 -13.10 2.07
CA VAL A 223 -3.69 -12.37 3.08
C VAL A 223 -4.10 -13.27 4.25
N ALA A 224 -4.47 -14.52 3.97
CA ALA A 224 -4.86 -15.48 5.00
C ALA A 224 -3.72 -15.78 6.00
N GLU A 225 -2.46 -15.78 5.56
CA GLU A 225 -1.30 -15.98 6.45
C GLU A 225 -1.04 -14.73 7.28
N VAL A 226 -1.11 -13.55 6.66
CA VAL A 226 -0.97 -12.26 7.35
C VAL A 226 -2.05 -12.10 8.43
N LYS A 227 -3.30 -12.43 8.14
CA LYS A 227 -4.40 -12.41 9.13
C LYS A 227 -4.14 -13.34 10.32
N ARG A 228 -3.63 -14.57 10.06
CA ARG A 228 -3.26 -15.48 11.16
C ARG A 228 -2.16 -14.91 12.05
N HIS A 229 -1.15 -14.27 11.44
CA HIS A 229 -0.11 -13.60 12.21
C HIS A 229 -0.68 -12.47 13.06
N LEU A 230 -1.47 -11.56 12.49
CA LEU A 230 -2.13 -10.47 13.22
C LEU A 230 -2.94 -11.02 14.40
N ALA A 231 -3.75 -12.05 14.18
CA ALA A 231 -4.57 -12.66 15.22
C ALA A 231 -3.74 -13.34 16.34
N SER A 232 -2.49 -13.71 16.09
CA SER A 232 -1.60 -14.32 17.07
C SER A 232 -0.86 -13.31 17.95
N LEU A 233 -0.88 -12.03 17.61
CA LEU A 233 -0.20 -10.99 18.37
C LEU A 233 -0.86 -10.78 19.74
N PRO A 234 -0.09 -10.51 20.80
CA PRO A 234 -0.65 -10.14 22.08
C PRO A 234 -1.36 -8.77 21.99
N LYS A 235 -2.47 -8.63 22.72
CA LYS A 235 -3.15 -7.33 22.84
C LYS A 235 -2.33 -6.36 23.69
N GLY A 236 -2.52 -5.05 23.41
CA GLY A 236 -1.87 -3.99 24.19
C GLY A 236 -0.39 -3.77 23.86
N LEU A 237 0.06 -4.24 22.71
CA LEU A 237 1.42 -3.97 22.23
C LEU A 237 1.66 -2.47 21.99
N PHE A 238 0.65 -1.73 21.58
CA PHE A 238 0.79 -0.35 21.14
C PHE A 238 -0.08 0.60 21.97
N VAL A 239 0.44 1.84 22.14
CA VAL A 239 -0.34 2.97 22.58
C VAL A 239 -0.72 3.76 21.33
N LEU A 240 -1.93 3.56 20.84
CA LEU A 240 -2.42 4.21 19.63
C LEU A 240 -2.84 5.66 19.88
N PRO A 241 -2.92 6.51 18.84
CA PRO A 241 -3.52 7.84 18.95
C PRO A 241 -4.94 7.75 19.54
N ARG A 242 -5.30 8.73 20.36
CA ARG A 242 -6.64 8.76 21.01
C ARG A 242 -7.76 9.18 20.07
N GLY A 243 -7.42 9.52 18.84
CA GLY A 243 -8.31 10.15 17.89
C GLY A 243 -8.43 11.66 18.11
N VAL A 244 -8.77 12.39 17.05
CA VAL A 244 -9.14 13.81 17.15
C VAL A 244 -10.66 13.85 17.28
N PRO A 245 -11.24 14.44 18.34
CA PRO A 245 -12.69 14.61 18.39
C PRO A 245 -13.13 15.41 17.15
N PRO A 246 -14.31 15.11 16.55
CA PRO A 246 -14.80 15.85 15.41
C PRO A 246 -14.77 17.34 15.73
N SER A 247 -14.18 18.14 14.81
CA SER A 247 -14.09 19.59 14.94
C SER A 247 -15.50 20.16 15.03
N GLY A 248 -15.97 20.48 16.26
CA GLY A 248 -17.31 21.01 16.50
C GLY A 248 -17.81 20.91 17.94
N ALA A 249 -17.10 20.24 18.82
CA ALA A 249 -17.42 20.22 20.26
C ALA A 249 -16.58 21.26 21.02
N ARG A 250 -16.91 22.54 20.87
CA ARG A 250 -16.61 23.62 21.81
C ARG A 250 -17.88 24.43 22.01
#